data_854d783bf207af35bf2123c141d9e73d
#
_entry.id   854d783bf207af35bf2123c141d9e73d
#
_cell.length_a   1.000
_cell.length_b   1.000
_cell.length_c   1.000
_cell.angle_alpha   90.00
_cell.angle_beta   90.00
_cell.angle_gamma   90.00
#
_symmetry.space_group_name_H-M   'P 1'
#
loop_
_entity.id
_entity.type
_entity.pdbx_description
1 polymer ?
#
loop_
_entity_poly.entity_id
_entity_poly.type
_entity_poly.pdbx_seq_one_letter_code
_entity_poly.pdbx_strand_id
1 'polypeptide(L)'
;MQNGEGLTAEQIKEFLKGSEGVSFAGQSQKEVYAWVQGVLVAQEFTQQAKKRRGAIRAYLEKVTGLGSAQVTRLVRRFKETGSVEASGYRRRRFPRKYTDRDIALLAEVDRAHERLSGPATRHILEREHAHFGKAEYARLAHISIGHLYNLRASAAYRKRMAVYESTRPTGVSLGERRRPEPQGRPGYLRVDTVHQGDWDGAKGVYHINAVDAVTQWQVVGCARRISEAYLQPVLEAILHQFPFRIQGFHSDNGSEYINHTVAQMLEKLRIEFTKSRANHSQDNALVEGKNGAVIRKLIGYGHIAGEHAEDLQKFYTAHLNPYLNFHRPCGFATVSQDARGKRRRQYKVEGYATPYEKLKALPEADTYLKENMSWARLDQQASPMSDTECAKKMAAAKATLLRKVKTESPLPPRFH
;
A
#
# COMPACT_ATOMS: atom_id res chain seq x y z
N MET A 1 37.10 -14.38 38.93
CA MET A 1 38.26 -13.47 38.80
C MET A 1 38.88 -13.18 40.21
N GLN A 2 39.25 -14.21 40.93
CA GLN A 2 39.88 -14.03 42.25
C GLN A 2 41.41 -13.96 42.04
N ASN A 3 42.09 -13.04 42.74
CA ASN A 3 43.55 -12.84 42.78
C ASN A 3 44.28 -12.26 41.53
N GLY A 4 43.60 -11.65 40.60
CA GLY A 4 44.25 -11.00 39.44
C GLY A 4 44.54 -9.50 39.61
N GLU A 5 44.22 -8.90 40.79
CA GLU A 5 44.28 -7.46 41.00
C GLU A 5 45.69 -6.94 41.31
N GLY A 6 46.52 -7.75 41.96
CA GLY A 6 47.84 -7.34 42.52
C GLY A 6 49.06 -7.81 41.70
N LEU A 7 48.95 -8.11 40.44
CA LEU A 7 50.10 -8.61 39.61
C LEU A 7 51.16 -7.52 39.39
N THR A 8 52.44 -7.93 39.46
CA THR A 8 53.56 -7.03 39.14
C THR A 8 53.59 -6.69 37.64
N ALA A 9 54.37 -5.70 37.24
CA ALA A 9 54.49 -5.33 35.81
C ALA A 9 55.06 -6.44 34.92
N GLU A 10 55.97 -7.25 35.49
CA GLU A 10 56.58 -8.41 34.81
C GLU A 10 55.53 -9.53 34.66
N GLN A 11 54.82 -9.84 35.73
CA GLN A 11 53.72 -10.85 35.72
C GLN A 11 52.61 -10.50 34.72
N ILE A 12 52.21 -9.22 34.60
CA ILE A 12 51.27 -8.80 33.54
C ILE A 12 51.81 -9.03 32.14
N LYS A 13 53.06 -8.75 31.90
CA LYS A 13 53.70 -8.99 30.59
C LYS A 13 53.79 -10.46 30.26
N GLU A 14 54.21 -11.30 31.21
CA GLU A 14 54.28 -12.77 31.05
C GLU A 14 52.89 -13.36 30.83
N PHE A 15 51.89 -12.91 31.58
CA PHE A 15 50.49 -13.31 31.38
C PHE A 15 50.01 -12.98 29.95
N LEU A 16 50.27 -11.78 29.47
CA LEU A 16 49.86 -11.36 28.13
C LEU A 16 50.51 -12.20 27.03
N LYS A 17 51.78 -12.57 27.21
CA LYS A 17 52.49 -13.48 26.27
C LYS A 17 51.97 -14.91 26.36
N GLY A 18 51.84 -15.45 27.56
CA GLY A 18 51.40 -16.84 27.77
C GLY A 18 49.92 -17.09 27.47
N SER A 19 49.09 -16.03 27.43
CA SER A 19 47.64 -16.12 27.13
C SER A 19 47.32 -15.82 25.65
N GLU A 20 48.31 -15.75 24.77
CA GLU A 20 48.09 -15.60 23.33
C GLU A 20 47.19 -16.75 22.82
N GLY A 21 46.04 -16.44 22.19
CA GLY A 21 45.02 -17.41 21.76
C GLY A 21 44.01 -17.87 22.82
N VAL A 22 44.12 -17.48 24.07
CA VAL A 22 43.14 -17.77 25.14
C VAL A 22 42.11 -16.64 25.24
N SER A 23 40.84 -16.96 25.20
CA SER A 23 39.75 -16.02 25.47
C SER A 23 39.09 -16.29 26.82
N PHE A 24 38.77 -15.24 27.57
CA PHE A 24 38.10 -15.33 28.84
C PHE A 24 36.66 -14.87 28.64
N ALA A 25 35.67 -15.69 29.01
CA ALA A 25 34.27 -15.40 28.82
C ALA A 25 33.48 -15.58 30.12
N GLY A 26 32.42 -14.80 30.27
CA GLY A 26 31.32 -15.16 31.10
C GLY A 26 31.33 -14.68 32.55
N GLN A 27 31.12 -13.37 32.76
CA GLN A 27 30.65 -12.84 34.04
C GLN A 27 29.64 -11.72 33.83
N SER A 28 28.82 -11.41 34.86
CA SER A 28 27.88 -10.31 34.77
C SER A 28 28.64 -8.97 34.62
N GLN A 29 28.04 -8.04 33.88
CA GLN A 29 28.63 -6.72 33.62
C GLN A 29 29.02 -6.02 34.99
N LYS A 30 28.23 -6.24 36.02
CA LYS A 30 28.48 -5.68 37.36
C LYS A 30 29.77 -6.22 37.96
N GLU A 31 30.01 -7.52 37.88
CA GLU A 31 31.21 -8.20 38.37
C GLU A 31 32.47 -7.79 37.58
N VAL A 32 32.34 -7.72 36.25
CA VAL A 32 33.41 -7.24 35.38
C VAL A 32 33.84 -5.83 35.74
N TYR A 33 32.88 -4.93 35.96
CA TYR A 33 33.19 -3.53 36.28
C TYR A 33 33.77 -3.38 37.67
N ALA A 34 33.28 -4.13 38.68
CA ALA A 34 33.87 -4.18 40.02
C ALA A 34 35.32 -4.69 39.96
N TRP A 35 35.60 -5.75 39.20
CA TRP A 35 36.95 -6.27 39.02
C TRP A 35 37.86 -5.26 38.30
N VAL A 36 37.40 -4.61 37.23
CA VAL A 36 38.14 -3.54 36.54
C VAL A 36 38.50 -2.43 37.53
N GLN A 37 37.59 -2.01 38.39
CA GLN A 37 37.86 -1.02 39.44
C GLN A 37 38.94 -1.54 40.40
N GLY A 38 38.82 -2.76 40.91
CA GLY A 38 39.81 -3.37 41.80
C GLY A 38 41.21 -3.36 41.19
N VAL A 39 41.37 -3.77 39.93
CA VAL A 39 42.66 -3.70 39.23
C VAL A 39 43.16 -2.26 39.07
N LEU A 40 42.32 -1.29 38.74
CA LEU A 40 42.74 0.12 38.59
C LEU A 40 43.19 0.73 39.90
N VAL A 41 42.55 0.36 41.01
CA VAL A 41 42.95 0.77 42.38
C VAL A 41 44.25 0.08 42.79
N ALA A 42 44.31 -1.25 42.76
CA ALA A 42 45.47 -2.04 43.17
C ALA A 42 46.74 -1.71 42.40
N GLN A 43 46.61 -1.36 41.12
CA GLN A 43 47.71 -0.95 40.26
C GLN A 43 48.03 0.54 40.32
N GLU A 44 47.42 1.30 41.19
CA GLU A 44 47.57 2.79 41.29
C GLU A 44 47.61 3.45 39.90
N PHE A 45 46.66 3.09 39.05
CA PHE A 45 46.70 3.36 37.60
C PHE A 45 46.94 4.83 37.26
N THR A 46 46.46 5.74 38.03
CA THR A 46 46.59 7.19 37.82
C THR A 46 48.04 7.68 37.98
N GLN A 47 48.82 7.02 38.85
CA GLN A 47 50.16 7.37 39.17
C GLN A 47 51.19 6.69 38.24
N GLN A 48 50.78 5.70 37.44
CA GLN A 48 51.69 4.90 36.60
C GLN A 48 52.19 5.67 35.39
N ALA A 49 53.41 5.36 34.95
CA ALA A 49 53.99 5.84 33.67
C ALA A 49 53.19 5.35 32.45
N LYS A 50 53.27 6.08 31.32
CA LYS A 50 52.49 5.81 30.10
C LYS A 50 52.62 4.34 29.60
N LYS A 51 53.84 3.78 29.64
CA LYS A 51 54.12 2.39 29.21
C LYS A 51 53.43 1.36 30.09
N ARG A 52 53.38 1.56 31.42
CA ARG A 52 52.71 0.66 32.37
C ARG A 52 51.19 0.78 32.29
N ARG A 53 50.68 1.98 32.12
CA ARG A 53 49.23 2.20 31.85
C ARG A 53 48.77 1.50 30.57
N GLY A 54 49.62 1.41 29.53
CA GLY A 54 49.33 0.64 28.32
C GLY A 54 49.22 -0.86 28.60
N ALA A 55 50.16 -1.43 29.37
CA ALA A 55 50.16 -2.85 29.76
C ALA A 55 48.92 -3.20 30.63
N ILE A 56 48.55 -2.35 31.58
CA ILE A 56 47.36 -2.56 32.40
C ILE A 56 46.07 -2.52 31.53
N ARG A 57 45.95 -1.62 30.55
CA ARG A 57 44.83 -1.61 29.62
C ARG A 57 44.76 -2.89 28.81
N ALA A 58 45.84 -3.32 28.22
CA ALA A 58 45.92 -4.60 27.47
C ALA A 58 45.49 -5.79 28.34
N TYR A 59 45.91 -5.80 29.61
CA TYR A 59 45.51 -6.80 30.59
C TYR A 59 44.01 -6.78 30.86
N LEU A 60 43.44 -5.59 31.07
CA LEU A 60 41.99 -5.42 31.27
C LEU A 60 41.21 -5.92 30.02
N GLU A 61 41.65 -5.53 28.82
CA GLU A 61 41.03 -5.98 27.56
C GLU A 61 41.05 -7.49 27.45
N LYS A 62 42.21 -8.10 27.73
CA LYS A 62 42.42 -9.54 27.62
C LYS A 62 41.56 -10.35 28.59
N VAL A 63 41.54 -9.97 29.86
CA VAL A 63 40.83 -10.73 30.92
C VAL A 63 39.32 -10.50 30.87
N THR A 64 38.89 -9.32 30.48
CA THR A 64 37.42 -9.01 30.45
C THR A 64 36.77 -9.30 29.13
N GLY A 65 37.50 -9.41 28.02
CA GLY A 65 36.97 -9.49 26.66
C GLY A 65 36.35 -8.19 26.17
N LEU A 66 36.51 -7.09 26.94
CA LEU A 66 35.99 -5.79 26.55
C LEU A 66 36.83 -5.17 25.44
N GLY A 67 36.17 -4.55 24.46
CA GLY A 67 36.90 -3.83 23.42
C GLY A 67 37.66 -2.60 23.95
N SER A 68 38.77 -2.22 23.30
CA SER A 68 39.68 -1.12 23.67
C SER A 68 38.90 0.22 23.89
N ALA A 69 37.90 0.52 23.07
CA ALA A 69 37.06 1.70 23.25
C ALA A 69 36.23 1.67 24.56
N GLN A 70 35.82 0.49 25.01
CA GLN A 70 35.08 0.32 26.25
C GLN A 70 35.98 0.42 27.47
N VAL A 71 37.15 -0.24 27.44
CA VAL A 71 38.17 -0.11 28.49
C VAL A 71 38.62 1.35 28.62
N THR A 72 38.81 2.06 27.52
CA THR A 72 39.17 3.48 27.55
C THR A 72 38.11 4.31 28.23
N ARG A 73 36.81 4.05 27.99
CA ARG A 73 35.69 4.74 28.66
C ARG A 73 35.66 4.45 30.19
N LEU A 74 35.89 3.20 30.56
CA LEU A 74 35.93 2.81 31.98
C LEU A 74 37.10 3.48 32.72
N VAL A 75 38.30 3.46 32.14
CA VAL A 75 39.49 4.13 32.65
C VAL A 75 39.28 5.66 32.76
N ARG A 76 38.64 6.28 31.78
CA ARG A 76 38.30 7.70 31.83
C ARG A 76 37.36 7.98 32.98
N ARG A 77 36.28 7.20 33.15
CA ARG A 77 35.33 7.33 34.25
C ARG A 77 36.05 7.19 35.61
N PHE A 78 36.88 6.16 35.73
CA PHE A 78 37.68 5.96 36.96
C PHE A 78 38.55 7.18 37.31
N LYS A 79 39.17 7.82 36.29
CA LYS A 79 39.95 9.05 36.51
C LYS A 79 39.12 10.24 36.94
N GLU A 80 37.88 10.32 36.42
CA GLU A 80 36.97 11.45 36.68
C GLU A 80 36.21 11.28 38.01
N THR A 81 35.83 10.06 38.40
CA THR A 81 34.92 9.79 39.52
C THR A 81 35.52 8.91 40.64
N GLY A 82 36.70 8.32 40.42
CA GLY A 82 37.28 7.32 41.33
C GLY A 82 36.59 5.95 41.31
N SER A 83 35.52 5.77 40.52
CA SER A 83 34.75 4.54 40.50
C SER A 83 34.38 4.10 39.08
N VAL A 84 34.13 2.78 38.92
CA VAL A 84 33.69 2.16 37.68
C VAL A 84 32.37 1.42 37.90
N GLU A 85 31.31 2.18 38.18
CA GLU A 85 30.01 1.58 38.38
C GLU A 85 29.32 1.29 37.01
N ALA A 86 28.61 0.16 36.93
CA ALA A 86 27.70 -0.09 35.84
C ALA A 86 26.54 0.91 35.97
N SER A 87 26.49 1.91 35.07
CA SER A 87 25.31 2.76 34.98
C SER A 87 24.13 1.88 34.55
N GLY A 88 23.09 1.83 35.37
CA GLY A 88 21.88 1.13 35.02
C GLY A 88 21.40 1.65 33.67
N TYR A 89 21.23 0.76 32.70
CA TYR A 89 20.75 1.09 31.35
C TYR A 89 19.34 1.61 31.47
N ARG A 90 19.18 2.92 31.67
CA ARG A 90 17.91 3.60 31.56
C ARG A 90 17.61 3.84 30.07
N ARG A 91 17.05 2.81 29.41
CA ARG A 91 16.48 2.98 28.09
C ARG A 91 15.31 3.95 28.23
N ARG A 92 15.55 5.21 27.92
CA ARG A 92 14.46 6.17 27.74
C ARG A 92 13.70 5.70 26.51
N ARG A 93 12.50 5.12 26.71
CA ARG A 93 11.60 4.82 25.59
C ARG A 93 11.25 6.17 24.97
N PHE A 94 11.53 6.31 23.70
CA PHE A 94 11.01 7.47 22.97
C PHE A 94 9.50 7.48 23.09
N PRO A 95 8.87 8.63 23.38
CA PRO A 95 7.43 8.72 23.45
C PRO A 95 6.84 8.28 22.10
N ARG A 96 5.84 7.42 22.14
CA ARG A 96 5.16 6.96 20.92
C ARG A 96 4.43 8.16 20.31
N LYS A 97 4.77 8.50 19.06
CA LYS A 97 4.08 9.55 18.31
C LYS A 97 2.61 9.19 18.05
N TYR A 98 2.33 7.91 17.79
CA TYR A 98 0.99 7.39 17.51
C TYR A 98 0.52 6.49 18.65
N THR A 99 -0.70 6.72 19.09
CA THR A 99 -1.35 6.00 20.19
C THR A 99 -2.05 4.73 19.72
N ASP A 100 -2.52 3.89 20.63
CA ASP A 100 -3.33 2.72 20.30
C ASP A 100 -4.69 3.10 19.67
N ARG A 101 -5.20 4.32 19.94
CA ARG A 101 -6.36 4.90 19.28
C ARG A 101 -6.06 5.24 17.81
N ASP A 102 -4.89 5.81 17.51
CA ASP A 102 -4.48 6.08 16.13
C ASP A 102 -4.32 4.78 15.33
N ILE A 103 -3.78 3.72 15.95
CA ILE A 103 -3.68 2.39 15.33
C ILE A 103 -5.08 1.80 15.06
N ALA A 104 -6.02 1.99 15.97
CA ALA A 104 -7.39 1.54 15.79
C ALA A 104 -8.09 2.27 14.62
N LEU A 105 -7.93 3.60 14.53
CA LEU A 105 -8.45 4.40 13.41
C LEU A 105 -7.82 3.98 12.08
N LEU A 106 -6.51 3.77 12.02
CA LEU A 106 -5.85 3.25 10.82
C LEU A 106 -6.39 1.87 10.42
N ALA A 107 -6.59 0.97 11.38
CA ALA A 107 -7.16 -0.35 11.11
C ALA A 107 -8.63 -0.27 10.62
N GLU A 108 -9.39 0.69 11.10
CA GLU A 108 -10.76 0.96 10.67
C GLU A 108 -10.80 1.46 9.21
N VAL A 109 -9.96 2.43 8.87
CA VAL A 109 -9.80 2.92 7.49
C VAL A 109 -9.36 1.79 6.57
N ASP A 110 -8.34 1.05 6.95
CA ASP A 110 -7.83 -0.06 6.14
C ASP A 110 -8.87 -1.18 5.94
N ARG A 111 -9.71 -1.45 6.92
CA ARG A 111 -10.80 -2.41 6.79
C ARG A 111 -11.88 -1.92 5.85
N ALA A 112 -12.29 -0.65 5.97
CA ALA A 112 -13.32 -0.05 5.14
C ALA A 112 -12.90 0.00 3.66
N HIS A 113 -11.65 0.37 3.38
CA HIS A 113 -11.09 0.52 2.03
C HIS A 113 -10.33 -0.73 1.53
N GLU A 114 -10.43 -1.87 2.23
CA GLU A 114 -9.74 -3.13 1.88
C GLU A 114 -8.21 -2.97 1.72
N ARG A 115 -7.60 -2.21 2.65
CA ARG A 115 -6.15 -2.04 2.75
C ARG A 115 -5.53 -1.57 1.44
N LEU A 116 -5.75 -0.33 1.07
CA LEU A 116 -5.11 0.32 -0.06
C LEU A 116 -3.59 0.48 0.13
N SER A 117 -2.91 0.95 -0.92
CA SER A 117 -1.48 1.30 -0.82
C SER A 117 -1.25 2.38 0.23
N GLY A 118 -0.03 2.43 0.81
CA GLY A 118 0.31 3.44 1.82
C GLY A 118 0.03 4.87 1.38
N PRO A 119 0.42 5.30 0.17
CA PRO A 119 0.10 6.64 -0.32
C PRO A 119 -1.41 6.91 -0.47
N ALA A 120 -2.18 5.95 -0.98
CA ALA A 120 -3.64 6.09 -1.10
C ALA A 120 -4.30 6.20 0.28
N THR A 121 -3.90 5.35 1.24
CA THR A 121 -4.40 5.43 2.62
C THR A 121 -4.03 6.75 3.27
N ARG A 122 -2.80 7.25 3.08
CA ARG A 122 -2.40 8.56 3.58
C ARG A 122 -3.29 9.66 3.03
N HIS A 123 -3.58 9.66 1.74
CA HIS A 123 -4.47 10.64 1.12
C HIS A 123 -5.87 10.62 1.76
N ILE A 124 -6.42 9.45 2.05
CA ILE A 124 -7.68 9.31 2.78
C ILE A 124 -7.58 9.94 4.18
N LEU A 125 -6.52 9.62 4.95
CA LEU A 125 -6.32 10.16 6.29
C LEU A 125 -6.19 11.70 6.29
N GLU A 126 -5.56 12.29 5.28
CA GLU A 126 -5.50 13.73 5.05
C GLU A 126 -6.90 14.31 4.78
N ARG A 127 -7.69 13.67 3.92
CA ARG A 127 -9.06 14.10 3.59
C ARG A 127 -10.02 13.97 4.79
N GLU A 128 -9.96 12.87 5.54
CA GLU A 128 -10.78 12.70 6.75
C GLU A 128 -10.56 13.85 7.75
N HIS A 129 -9.33 14.35 7.87
CA HIS A 129 -9.02 15.48 8.73
C HIS A 129 -9.31 16.83 8.07
N ALA A 130 -8.70 17.12 6.92
CA ALA A 130 -8.67 18.45 6.33
C ALA A 130 -9.97 18.80 5.57
N HIS A 131 -10.59 17.82 4.90
CA HIS A 131 -11.78 18.04 4.07
C HIS A 131 -13.07 17.73 4.84
N PHE A 132 -13.09 16.62 5.59
CA PHE A 132 -14.27 16.20 6.35
C PHE A 132 -14.27 16.64 7.82
N GLY A 133 -13.26 17.37 8.27
CA GLY A 133 -13.21 18.01 9.59
C GLY A 133 -13.07 17.07 10.79
N LYS A 134 -12.69 15.80 10.60
CA LYS A 134 -12.61 14.81 11.69
C LYS A 134 -11.33 14.99 12.50
N ALA A 135 -11.43 15.65 13.65
CA ALA A 135 -10.29 16.01 14.51
C ALA A 135 -9.47 14.80 15.02
N GLU A 136 -10.08 13.62 15.16
CA GLU A 136 -9.39 12.40 15.60
C GLU A 136 -8.30 11.94 14.64
N TYR A 137 -8.36 12.31 13.37
CA TYR A 137 -7.35 11.98 12.34
C TYR A 137 -6.17 12.97 12.31
N ALA A 138 -6.16 14.03 13.11
CA ALA A 138 -5.13 15.09 13.05
C ALA A 138 -3.68 14.57 13.07
N ARG A 139 -3.38 13.55 13.90
CA ARG A 139 -2.03 12.94 13.92
C ARG A 139 -1.75 12.06 12.71
N LEU A 140 -2.76 11.32 12.24
CA LEU A 140 -2.63 10.38 11.13
C LEU A 140 -2.58 11.10 9.78
N ALA A 141 -3.18 12.27 9.64
CA ALA A 141 -3.16 13.08 8.42
C ALA A 141 -1.72 13.42 7.97
N HIS A 142 -0.80 13.56 8.92
CA HIS A 142 0.60 13.87 8.64
C HIS A 142 1.55 12.67 8.78
N ILE A 143 1.04 11.45 8.69
CA ILE A 143 1.86 10.24 8.80
C ILE A 143 2.77 10.05 7.57
N SER A 144 4.04 9.73 7.80
CA SER A 144 4.90 9.31 6.69
C SER A 144 4.56 7.88 6.23
N ILE A 145 4.78 7.59 4.96
CA ILE A 145 4.49 6.26 4.39
C ILE A 145 5.25 5.15 5.12
N GLY A 146 6.52 5.38 5.44
CA GLY A 146 7.32 4.41 6.22
C GLY A 146 6.73 4.15 7.60
N HIS A 147 6.27 5.19 8.31
CA HIS A 147 5.65 5.03 9.61
C HIS A 147 4.28 4.34 9.54
N LEU A 148 3.50 4.63 8.50
CA LEU A 148 2.23 3.93 8.21
C LEU A 148 2.46 2.42 8.07
N TYR A 149 3.45 1.99 7.30
CA TYR A 149 3.79 0.58 7.17
C TYR A 149 4.33 -0.01 8.49
N ASN A 150 5.08 0.74 9.28
CA ASN A 150 5.52 0.32 10.63
C ASN A 150 4.32 0.09 11.56
N LEU A 151 3.30 0.96 11.53
CA LEU A 151 2.06 0.74 12.29
C LEU A 151 1.32 -0.51 11.81
N ARG A 152 1.21 -0.73 10.50
CA ARG A 152 0.61 -1.94 9.90
C ARG A 152 1.35 -3.22 10.30
N ALA A 153 2.66 -3.15 10.55
CA ALA A 153 3.46 -4.28 11.04
C ALA A 153 3.34 -4.52 12.55
N SER A 154 2.76 -3.59 13.31
CA SER A 154 2.66 -3.69 14.77
C SER A 154 1.69 -4.80 15.22
N ALA A 155 1.96 -5.40 16.39
CA ALA A 155 1.08 -6.41 16.98
C ALA A 155 -0.33 -5.85 17.28
N ALA A 156 -0.42 -4.59 17.71
CA ALA A 156 -1.68 -3.91 18.00
C ALA A 156 -2.57 -3.75 16.76
N TYR A 157 -1.96 -3.48 15.59
CA TYR A 157 -2.68 -3.42 14.31
C TYR A 157 -3.09 -4.82 13.85
N ARG A 158 -2.18 -5.80 13.86
CA ARG A 158 -2.47 -7.18 13.41
C ARG A 158 -3.60 -7.85 14.19
N LYS A 159 -3.73 -7.56 15.48
CA LYS A 159 -4.86 -8.04 16.30
C LYS A 159 -6.22 -7.49 15.84
N ARG A 160 -6.24 -6.37 15.13
CA ARG A 160 -7.47 -5.69 14.67
C ARG A 160 -7.82 -6.00 13.21
N MET A 161 -6.88 -6.55 12.45
CA MET A 161 -7.04 -6.85 11.02
C MET A 161 -7.18 -8.34 10.78
N ALA A 162 -8.17 -8.73 10.00
CA ALA A 162 -8.22 -10.06 9.41
C ALA A 162 -7.07 -10.25 8.40
N VAL A 163 -6.65 -11.49 8.17
CA VAL A 163 -5.63 -11.82 7.17
C VAL A 163 -6.20 -11.60 5.77
N TYR A 164 -5.58 -10.71 4.99
CA TYR A 164 -5.89 -10.51 3.57
C TYR A 164 -4.80 -11.17 2.74
N GLU A 165 -5.18 -12.05 1.83
CA GLU A 165 -4.28 -12.60 0.82
C GLU A 165 -4.03 -11.56 -0.28
N SER A 166 -2.76 -11.42 -0.69
CA SER A 166 -2.39 -10.57 -1.81
C SER A 166 -2.65 -11.30 -3.14
N THR A 167 -3.41 -10.69 -4.04
CA THR A 167 -3.59 -11.19 -5.41
C THR A 167 -2.33 -10.93 -6.24
N ARG A 168 -1.89 -11.93 -7.04
CA ARG A 168 -0.83 -11.77 -8.03
C ARG A 168 -1.45 -11.50 -9.40
N PRO A 169 -1.00 -10.50 -10.15
CA PRO A 169 -1.46 -10.29 -11.53
C PRO A 169 -0.86 -11.36 -12.44
N THR A 170 -1.71 -12.02 -13.23
CA THR A 170 -1.31 -12.86 -14.37
C THR A 170 -1.49 -12.06 -15.64
N GLY A 171 -0.41 -11.89 -16.40
CA GLY A 171 -0.46 -11.22 -17.71
C GLY A 171 -0.82 -12.21 -18.82
N VAL A 172 -1.79 -11.86 -19.66
CA VAL A 172 -2.07 -12.52 -20.95
C VAL A 172 -2.10 -11.43 -22.02
N SER A 173 -1.42 -11.68 -23.13
CA SER A 173 -1.33 -10.73 -24.25
C SER A 173 -2.17 -11.19 -25.42
N LEU A 174 -2.89 -10.25 -26.06
CA LEU A 174 -3.32 -10.34 -27.47
C LEU A 174 -4.04 -9.06 -27.89
N GLY A 175 -3.74 -8.50 -29.03
CA GLY A 175 -4.59 -7.58 -29.68
C GLY A 175 -3.98 -6.44 -30.48
N GLU A 176 -4.70 -5.70 -31.26
CA GLU A 176 -4.23 -4.71 -32.19
C GLU A 176 -4.87 -3.31 -32.03
N ARG A 177 -4.31 -2.19 -32.50
CA ARG A 177 -3.12 -1.84 -33.29
C ARG A 177 -2.75 -0.37 -33.17
N ARG A 178 -3.45 0.46 -32.38
CA ARG A 178 -3.09 1.84 -32.13
C ARG A 178 -3.27 2.19 -30.66
N ARG A 179 -2.23 2.69 -30.03
CA ARG A 179 -2.34 3.24 -28.67
C ARG A 179 -3.15 4.53 -28.74
N PRO A 180 -4.28 4.66 -28.01
CA PRO A 180 -4.97 5.93 -27.90
C PRO A 180 -4.05 6.95 -27.24
N GLU A 181 -3.91 8.12 -27.81
CA GLU A 181 -3.16 9.23 -27.25
C GLU A 181 -4.15 10.32 -26.80
N PRO A 182 -4.60 10.31 -25.54
CA PRO A 182 -5.62 11.24 -25.04
C PRO A 182 -5.11 12.69 -24.92
N GLN A 183 -3.82 12.92 -25.14
CA GLN A 183 -3.19 14.25 -25.09
C GLN A 183 -3.57 15.06 -23.82
N GLY A 184 -3.77 14.38 -22.70
CA GLY A 184 -4.20 15.00 -21.45
C GLY A 184 -5.71 15.28 -21.35
N ARG A 185 -6.51 14.95 -22.36
CA ARG A 185 -7.97 15.16 -22.38
C ARG A 185 -8.70 13.93 -21.87
N PRO A 186 -9.70 14.07 -20.97
CA PRO A 186 -10.55 12.95 -20.55
C PRO A 186 -11.51 12.54 -21.66
N GLY A 187 -12.08 11.33 -21.54
CA GLY A 187 -13.02 10.79 -22.49
C GLY A 187 -12.49 9.66 -23.35
N TYR A 188 -11.23 9.26 -23.18
CA TYR A 188 -10.65 8.09 -23.87
C TYR A 188 -10.67 6.88 -22.94
N LEU A 189 -11.69 6.03 -23.12
CA LEU A 189 -11.94 4.88 -22.28
C LEU A 189 -11.09 3.65 -22.67
N ARG A 190 -10.56 2.97 -21.66
CA ARG A 190 -10.03 1.62 -21.73
C ARG A 190 -11.07 0.66 -21.20
N VAL A 191 -11.50 -0.30 -21.98
CA VAL A 191 -12.56 -1.22 -21.61
C VAL A 191 -12.08 -2.66 -21.70
N ASP A 192 -12.44 -3.44 -20.69
CA ASP A 192 -12.11 -4.85 -20.61
C ASP A 192 -13.22 -5.62 -19.88
N THR A 193 -13.26 -6.92 -20.08
CA THR A 193 -14.27 -7.82 -19.51
C THR A 193 -13.62 -8.81 -18.56
N VAL A 194 -14.23 -8.99 -17.41
CA VAL A 194 -13.81 -9.97 -16.41
C VAL A 194 -14.89 -11.03 -16.24
N HIS A 195 -14.63 -12.24 -16.72
CA HIS A 195 -15.54 -13.37 -16.56
C HIS A 195 -15.48 -13.96 -15.16
N GLN A 196 -16.63 -14.21 -14.53
CA GLN A 196 -16.75 -14.66 -13.14
C GLN A 196 -16.85 -16.19 -13.01
N GLY A 197 -16.05 -16.90 -13.77
CA GLY A 197 -15.89 -18.35 -13.69
C GLY A 197 -17.00 -19.13 -14.36
N ASP A 198 -16.75 -20.43 -14.51
CA ASP A 198 -17.72 -21.42 -15.02
C ASP A 198 -17.97 -22.45 -13.91
N TRP A 199 -19.19 -22.95 -13.84
CA TRP A 199 -19.56 -24.01 -12.93
C TRP A 199 -20.52 -24.97 -13.62
N ASP A 200 -20.15 -26.24 -13.68
CA ASP A 200 -20.95 -27.32 -14.25
C ASP A 200 -21.54 -26.97 -15.64
N GLY A 201 -20.68 -26.40 -16.49
CA GLY A 201 -21.04 -25.95 -17.85
C GLY A 201 -21.83 -24.64 -17.89
N ALA A 202 -22.27 -24.10 -16.76
CA ALA A 202 -22.92 -22.79 -16.69
C ALA A 202 -21.89 -21.68 -16.56
N LYS A 203 -21.95 -20.71 -17.48
CA LYS A 203 -21.09 -19.52 -17.44
C LYS A 203 -21.56 -18.55 -16.36
N GLY A 204 -20.61 -18.01 -15.58
CA GLY A 204 -20.88 -16.93 -14.65
C GLY A 204 -21.10 -15.59 -15.35
N VAL A 205 -21.40 -14.57 -14.55
CA VAL A 205 -21.58 -13.18 -15.03
C VAL A 205 -20.31 -12.61 -15.62
N TYR A 206 -20.46 -11.55 -16.40
CA TYR A 206 -19.36 -10.80 -17.01
C TYR A 206 -19.34 -9.37 -16.45
N HIS A 207 -18.24 -8.97 -15.84
CA HIS A 207 -18.03 -7.59 -15.38
C HIS A 207 -17.36 -6.81 -16.50
N ILE A 208 -17.97 -5.72 -16.90
CA ILE A 208 -17.44 -4.80 -17.91
C ILE A 208 -16.83 -3.63 -17.16
N ASN A 209 -15.54 -3.42 -17.35
CA ASN A 209 -14.78 -2.39 -16.66
C ASN A 209 -14.31 -1.33 -17.66
N ALA A 210 -14.80 -0.12 -17.52
CA ALA A 210 -14.43 1.02 -18.34
C ALA A 210 -13.67 2.04 -17.51
N VAL A 211 -12.47 2.46 -17.94
CA VAL A 211 -11.59 3.36 -17.21
C VAL A 211 -11.08 4.46 -18.13
N ASP A 212 -11.30 5.72 -17.77
CA ASP A 212 -10.73 6.85 -18.49
C ASP A 212 -9.20 6.91 -18.33
N ALA A 213 -8.50 7.12 -19.45
CA ALA A 213 -7.05 7.06 -19.50
C ALA A 213 -6.34 8.21 -18.76
N VAL A 214 -7.01 9.35 -18.56
CA VAL A 214 -6.44 10.57 -17.97
C VAL A 214 -6.80 10.72 -16.50
N THR A 215 -8.09 10.65 -16.19
CA THR A 215 -8.61 10.86 -14.83
C THR A 215 -8.65 9.58 -14.00
N GLN A 216 -8.50 8.41 -14.64
CA GLN A 216 -8.77 7.10 -14.07
C GLN A 216 -10.22 6.96 -13.55
N TRP A 217 -11.15 7.81 -14.02
CA TRP A 217 -12.58 7.62 -13.74
C TRP A 217 -12.99 6.23 -14.20
N GLN A 218 -13.61 5.48 -13.30
CA GLN A 218 -13.88 4.06 -13.51
C GLN A 218 -15.35 3.77 -13.34
N VAL A 219 -15.95 3.09 -14.31
CA VAL A 219 -17.33 2.60 -14.23
C VAL A 219 -17.32 1.12 -14.50
N VAL A 220 -17.87 0.35 -13.57
CA VAL A 220 -18.07 -1.09 -13.69
C VAL A 220 -19.54 -1.37 -13.95
N GLY A 221 -19.80 -2.24 -14.95
CA GLY A 221 -21.12 -2.78 -15.23
C GLY A 221 -21.12 -4.30 -15.17
N CYS A 222 -22.28 -4.93 -15.20
CA CYS A 222 -22.43 -6.37 -15.18
C CYS A 222 -23.41 -6.85 -16.24
N ALA A 223 -22.96 -7.79 -17.10
CA ALA A 223 -23.79 -8.44 -18.09
C ALA A 223 -23.99 -9.92 -17.74
N ARG A 224 -25.19 -10.43 -17.98
CA ARG A 224 -25.55 -11.85 -17.81
C ARG A 224 -24.80 -12.74 -18.80
N ARG A 225 -24.63 -12.29 -20.01
CA ARG A 225 -23.97 -12.99 -21.13
C ARG A 225 -23.27 -11.99 -22.04
N ILE A 226 -22.28 -12.45 -22.77
CA ILE A 226 -21.67 -11.69 -23.87
C ILE A 226 -22.45 -11.95 -25.15
N SER A 227 -23.56 -11.25 -25.28
CA SER A 227 -24.30 -11.14 -26.55
C SER A 227 -24.83 -9.70 -26.66
N GLU A 228 -25.12 -9.31 -27.88
CA GLU A 228 -25.56 -7.95 -28.20
C GLU A 228 -26.71 -7.47 -27.30
N ALA A 229 -27.76 -8.30 -27.19
CA ALA A 229 -28.95 -7.97 -26.39
C ALA A 229 -28.65 -7.72 -24.88
N TYR A 230 -27.61 -8.34 -24.33
CA TYR A 230 -27.21 -8.17 -22.93
C TYR A 230 -26.09 -7.13 -22.75
N LEU A 231 -25.22 -6.99 -23.75
CA LEU A 231 -24.05 -6.11 -23.67
C LEU A 231 -24.41 -4.64 -23.96
N GLN A 232 -25.24 -4.40 -24.96
CA GLN A 232 -25.62 -3.03 -25.38
C GLN A 232 -26.21 -2.20 -24.24
N PRO A 233 -27.27 -2.63 -23.50
CA PRO A 233 -27.84 -1.81 -22.45
C PRO A 233 -26.86 -1.57 -21.29
N VAL A 234 -25.95 -2.51 -21.03
CA VAL A 234 -24.92 -2.33 -19.99
C VAL A 234 -23.87 -1.31 -20.43
N LEU A 235 -23.43 -1.34 -21.69
CA LEU A 235 -22.51 -0.33 -22.24
C LEU A 235 -23.14 1.06 -22.25
N GLU A 236 -24.39 1.20 -22.64
CA GLU A 236 -25.12 2.48 -22.59
C GLU A 236 -25.18 3.01 -21.15
N ALA A 237 -25.53 2.15 -20.19
CA ALA A 237 -25.54 2.52 -18.76
C ALA A 237 -24.15 2.89 -18.22
N ILE A 238 -23.08 2.24 -18.69
CA ILE A 238 -21.70 2.59 -18.36
C ILE A 238 -21.34 3.96 -18.92
N LEU A 239 -21.56 4.19 -20.23
CA LEU A 239 -21.22 5.45 -20.89
C LEU A 239 -21.99 6.64 -20.28
N HIS A 240 -23.24 6.41 -19.84
CA HIS A 240 -24.05 7.45 -19.19
C HIS A 240 -23.45 7.92 -17.85
N GLN A 241 -22.78 7.05 -17.11
CA GLN A 241 -22.21 7.38 -15.78
C GLN A 241 -20.92 8.21 -15.81
N PHE A 242 -20.28 8.39 -16.95
CA PHE A 242 -19.16 9.31 -17.08
C PHE A 242 -19.66 10.75 -17.10
N PRO A 243 -19.04 11.68 -16.33
CA PRO A 243 -19.49 13.06 -16.26
C PRO A 243 -19.06 13.91 -17.47
N PHE A 244 -18.15 13.42 -18.28
CA PHE A 244 -17.56 14.09 -19.43
C PHE A 244 -17.93 13.40 -20.75
N ARG A 245 -17.74 14.13 -21.85
CA ARG A 245 -17.96 13.59 -23.20
C ARG A 245 -16.97 12.48 -23.52
N ILE A 246 -17.46 11.37 -24.03
CA ILE A 246 -16.61 10.25 -24.46
C ILE A 246 -16.11 10.52 -25.88
N GLN A 247 -14.80 10.46 -26.06
CA GLN A 247 -14.12 10.70 -27.34
C GLN A 247 -13.66 9.39 -27.99
N GLY A 248 -13.21 8.45 -27.21
CA GLY A 248 -12.68 7.19 -27.69
C GLY A 248 -13.00 6.00 -26.80
N PHE A 249 -13.19 4.86 -27.41
CA PHE A 249 -13.44 3.57 -26.77
C PHE A 249 -12.36 2.61 -27.25
N HIS A 250 -11.51 2.17 -26.33
CA HIS A 250 -10.43 1.23 -26.60
C HIS A 250 -10.67 -0.07 -25.88
N SER A 251 -10.86 -1.14 -26.62
CA SER A 251 -11.02 -2.49 -26.06
C SER A 251 -9.84 -3.38 -26.40
N ASP A 252 -9.67 -4.47 -25.66
CA ASP A 252 -8.87 -5.59 -26.10
C ASP A 252 -9.55 -6.32 -27.26
N ASN A 253 -8.84 -7.26 -27.91
CA ASN A 253 -9.35 -8.04 -29.04
C ASN A 253 -10.44 -9.07 -28.67
N GLY A 254 -11.08 -8.90 -27.52
CA GLY A 254 -12.22 -9.73 -27.16
C GLY A 254 -13.30 -9.66 -28.25
N SER A 255 -13.73 -10.82 -28.74
CA SER A 255 -14.75 -10.93 -29.77
C SER A 255 -16.08 -10.26 -29.42
N GLU A 256 -16.32 -10.08 -28.12
CA GLU A 256 -17.52 -9.44 -27.55
C GLU A 256 -17.69 -7.98 -27.94
N TYR A 257 -16.57 -7.24 -28.16
CA TYR A 257 -16.60 -5.82 -28.54
C TYR A 257 -16.45 -5.59 -30.04
N ILE A 258 -16.28 -6.66 -30.81
CA ILE A 258 -16.07 -6.61 -32.26
C ILE A 258 -17.38 -6.90 -33.03
N ASN A 259 -18.51 -6.82 -32.38
CA ASN A 259 -19.75 -7.00 -33.11
C ASN A 259 -20.21 -5.69 -33.78
N HIS A 260 -20.97 -5.86 -34.84
CA HIS A 260 -21.45 -4.77 -35.69
C HIS A 260 -22.27 -3.73 -34.90
N THR A 261 -23.02 -4.18 -33.90
CA THR A 261 -23.94 -3.34 -33.15
C THR A 261 -23.20 -2.44 -32.17
N VAL A 262 -22.16 -2.96 -31.47
CA VAL A 262 -21.33 -2.11 -30.60
C VAL A 262 -20.60 -1.06 -31.45
N ALA A 263 -20.05 -1.44 -32.59
CA ALA A 263 -19.40 -0.50 -33.49
C ALA A 263 -20.39 0.57 -34.01
N GLN A 264 -21.60 0.19 -34.42
CA GLN A 264 -22.64 1.12 -34.87
C GLN A 264 -23.13 2.05 -33.72
N MET A 265 -23.24 1.53 -32.51
CA MET A 265 -23.59 2.34 -31.34
C MET A 265 -22.51 3.42 -31.06
N LEU A 266 -21.25 3.04 -31.10
CA LEU A 266 -20.13 3.96 -30.89
C LEU A 266 -20.05 5.01 -32.04
N GLU A 267 -20.28 4.57 -33.29
CA GLU A 267 -20.35 5.46 -34.44
C GLU A 267 -21.48 6.47 -34.33
N LYS A 268 -22.69 6.06 -33.95
CA LYS A 268 -23.83 6.95 -33.69
C LYS A 268 -23.53 7.99 -32.64
N LEU A 269 -22.76 7.61 -31.63
CA LEU A 269 -22.32 8.51 -30.54
C LEU A 269 -21.07 9.33 -30.92
N ARG A 270 -20.55 9.17 -32.13
CA ARG A 270 -19.30 9.80 -32.61
C ARG A 270 -18.10 9.48 -31.71
N ILE A 271 -18.03 8.26 -31.18
CA ILE A 271 -16.96 7.77 -30.33
C ILE A 271 -15.97 7.00 -31.20
N GLU A 272 -14.70 7.40 -31.16
CA GLU A 272 -13.61 6.68 -31.86
C GLU A 272 -13.42 5.29 -31.27
N PHE A 273 -13.60 4.25 -32.07
CA PHE A 273 -13.36 2.88 -31.65
C PHE A 273 -11.96 2.40 -32.05
N THR A 274 -11.15 2.05 -31.06
CA THR A 274 -9.79 1.54 -31.26
C THR A 274 -9.57 0.22 -30.53
N LYS A 275 -8.54 -0.53 -30.93
CA LYS A 275 -8.17 -1.83 -30.35
C LYS A 275 -6.69 -1.85 -29.96
N SER A 276 -6.34 -2.68 -28.98
CA SER A 276 -4.96 -2.91 -28.58
C SER A 276 -4.12 -3.48 -29.73
N ARG A 277 -2.84 -3.12 -29.77
CA ARG A 277 -1.90 -3.66 -30.76
C ARG A 277 -1.50 -5.09 -30.42
N ALA A 278 -1.24 -5.91 -31.43
CA ALA A 278 -0.73 -7.27 -31.21
C ALA A 278 0.59 -7.25 -30.42
N ASN A 279 0.72 -8.11 -29.43
CA ASN A 279 1.90 -8.25 -28.58
C ASN A 279 2.32 -7.00 -27.77
N HIS A 280 1.41 -6.02 -27.58
CA HIS A 280 1.62 -4.83 -26.78
C HIS A 280 0.74 -4.82 -25.52
N SER A 281 1.06 -5.67 -24.54
CA SER A 281 0.35 -5.78 -23.24
C SER A 281 0.20 -4.45 -22.48
N GLN A 282 1.00 -3.43 -22.80
CA GLN A 282 0.90 -2.13 -22.17
C GLN A 282 -0.26 -1.26 -22.65
N ASP A 283 -0.87 -1.60 -23.78
CA ASP A 283 -1.95 -0.78 -24.36
C ASP A 283 -3.21 -0.82 -23.49
N ASN A 284 -3.47 -1.93 -22.78
CA ASN A 284 -4.62 -2.10 -21.88
C ASN A 284 -4.25 -2.25 -20.38
N ALA A 285 -2.97 -2.11 -20.03
CA ALA A 285 -2.45 -2.33 -18.67
C ALA A 285 -3.16 -1.51 -17.57
N LEU A 286 -3.75 -0.36 -17.91
CA LEU A 286 -4.50 0.45 -16.95
C LEU A 286 -5.76 -0.29 -16.47
N VAL A 287 -6.59 -0.76 -17.39
CA VAL A 287 -7.85 -1.44 -17.04
C VAL A 287 -7.59 -2.84 -16.47
N GLU A 288 -6.59 -3.56 -16.98
CA GLU A 288 -6.16 -4.85 -16.42
C GLU A 288 -5.74 -4.71 -14.95
N GLY A 289 -4.93 -3.69 -14.63
CA GLY A 289 -4.55 -3.38 -13.25
C GLY A 289 -5.76 -3.06 -12.37
N LYS A 290 -6.77 -2.38 -12.91
CA LYS A 290 -8.04 -2.11 -12.21
C LYS A 290 -8.89 -3.37 -12.05
N ASN A 291 -8.88 -4.31 -12.99
CA ASN A 291 -9.57 -5.60 -12.86
C ASN A 291 -9.08 -6.36 -11.62
N GLY A 292 -7.77 -6.47 -11.43
CA GLY A 292 -7.17 -7.07 -10.24
C GLY A 292 -7.44 -6.28 -8.96
N ALA A 293 -7.17 -4.98 -8.99
CA ALA A 293 -7.23 -4.12 -7.81
C ALA A 293 -8.66 -3.76 -7.35
N VAL A 294 -9.66 -3.92 -8.20
CA VAL A 294 -11.07 -3.60 -7.92
C VAL A 294 -11.93 -4.85 -8.01
N ILE A 295 -12.18 -5.37 -9.21
CA ILE A 295 -13.18 -6.43 -9.42
C ILE A 295 -12.77 -7.70 -8.68
N ARG A 296 -11.58 -8.24 -8.93
CA ARG A 296 -11.11 -9.48 -8.30
C ARG A 296 -10.94 -9.35 -6.80
N LYS A 297 -10.50 -8.20 -6.33
CA LYS A 297 -10.34 -7.94 -4.90
C LYS A 297 -11.67 -7.81 -4.17
N LEU A 298 -12.68 -7.18 -4.78
CA LEU A 298 -13.97 -6.92 -4.14
C LEU A 298 -14.95 -8.09 -4.29
N ILE A 299 -15.00 -8.71 -5.47
CA ILE A 299 -15.97 -9.76 -5.81
C ILE A 299 -15.38 -11.15 -5.65
N GLY A 300 -14.06 -11.29 -5.87
CA GLY A 300 -13.36 -12.58 -5.80
C GLY A 300 -13.32 -13.30 -7.15
N TYR A 301 -13.00 -14.60 -7.09
CA TYR A 301 -12.84 -15.47 -8.26
C TYR A 301 -13.93 -16.53 -8.38
N GLY A 302 -14.78 -16.68 -7.37
CA GLY A 302 -15.82 -17.69 -7.34
C GLY A 302 -16.88 -17.45 -8.42
N HIS A 303 -17.50 -18.54 -8.92
CA HIS A 303 -18.61 -18.46 -9.85
C HIS A 303 -19.79 -17.66 -9.28
N ILE A 304 -20.37 -16.80 -10.09
CA ILE A 304 -21.62 -16.09 -9.81
C ILE A 304 -22.55 -16.31 -10.99
N ALA A 305 -23.70 -16.91 -10.75
CA ALA A 305 -24.65 -17.25 -11.80
C ALA A 305 -25.19 -16.00 -12.53
N GLY A 306 -25.52 -16.19 -13.80
CA GLY A 306 -25.97 -15.10 -14.69
C GLY A 306 -27.24 -14.37 -14.21
N GLU A 307 -28.07 -15.00 -13.41
CA GLU A 307 -29.30 -14.41 -12.82
C GLU A 307 -29.01 -13.25 -11.85
N HIS A 308 -27.83 -13.25 -11.21
CA HIS A 308 -27.42 -12.16 -10.31
C HIS A 308 -26.84 -10.93 -11.02
N ALA A 309 -26.80 -10.91 -12.35
CA ALA A 309 -26.23 -9.79 -13.11
C ALA A 309 -26.90 -8.46 -12.79
N GLU A 310 -28.23 -8.44 -12.64
CA GLU A 310 -28.99 -7.22 -12.31
C GLU A 310 -28.70 -6.72 -10.89
N ASP A 311 -28.60 -7.62 -9.90
CA ASP A 311 -28.23 -7.27 -8.54
C ASP A 311 -26.81 -6.66 -8.46
N LEU A 312 -25.87 -7.26 -9.20
CA LEU A 312 -24.52 -6.72 -9.35
C LEU A 312 -24.52 -5.35 -10.03
N GLN A 313 -25.31 -5.19 -11.10
CA GLN A 313 -25.43 -3.91 -11.79
C GLN A 313 -25.98 -2.82 -10.87
N LYS A 314 -27.01 -3.11 -10.08
CA LYS A 314 -27.56 -2.20 -9.06
C LYS A 314 -26.51 -1.83 -8.01
N PHE A 315 -25.77 -2.83 -7.50
CA PHE A 315 -24.69 -2.59 -6.54
C PHE A 315 -23.58 -1.72 -7.13
N TYR A 316 -23.17 -1.96 -8.37
CA TYR A 316 -22.14 -1.15 -9.02
C TYR A 316 -22.58 0.29 -9.18
N THR A 317 -23.76 0.51 -9.70
CA THR A 317 -24.28 1.87 -9.96
C THR A 317 -24.50 2.66 -8.66
N ALA A 318 -25.08 2.02 -7.64
CA ALA A 318 -25.47 2.71 -6.41
C ALA A 318 -24.33 2.87 -5.38
N HIS A 319 -23.33 1.97 -5.38
CA HIS A 319 -22.34 1.91 -4.31
C HIS A 319 -20.90 1.88 -4.82
N LEU A 320 -20.56 0.97 -5.74
CA LEU A 320 -19.18 0.79 -6.15
C LEU A 320 -18.65 1.95 -7.00
N ASN A 321 -19.36 2.33 -8.05
CA ASN A 321 -18.90 3.37 -8.97
C ASN A 321 -18.78 4.75 -8.27
N PRO A 322 -19.72 5.19 -7.43
CA PRO A 322 -19.52 6.39 -6.62
C PRO A 322 -18.30 6.31 -5.71
N TYR A 323 -18.13 5.19 -5.00
CA TYR A 323 -16.94 4.99 -4.16
C TYR A 323 -15.62 5.08 -4.95
N LEU A 324 -15.55 4.43 -6.11
CA LEU A 324 -14.34 4.43 -6.93
C LEU A 324 -13.95 5.83 -7.42
N ASN A 325 -14.92 6.66 -7.74
CA ASN A 325 -14.69 7.93 -8.41
C ASN A 325 -14.57 9.13 -7.47
N PHE A 326 -15.28 9.12 -6.35
CA PHE A 326 -15.29 10.25 -5.41
C PHE A 326 -14.47 10.01 -4.14
N HIS A 327 -14.25 8.74 -3.74
CA HIS A 327 -13.74 8.41 -2.41
C HIS A 327 -12.52 7.46 -2.41
N ARG A 328 -12.13 6.91 -3.58
CA ARG A 328 -10.98 6.00 -3.67
C ARG A 328 -9.82 6.63 -4.44
N PRO A 329 -8.73 7.02 -3.76
CA PRO A 329 -7.59 7.63 -4.41
C PRO A 329 -6.87 6.68 -5.37
N CYS A 330 -6.44 7.23 -6.50
CA CYS A 330 -5.62 6.60 -7.51
C CYS A 330 -4.24 7.26 -7.57
N GLY A 331 -3.20 6.52 -7.94
CA GLY A 331 -1.88 7.08 -8.18
C GLY A 331 -1.75 7.60 -9.61
N PHE A 332 -1.33 8.85 -9.76
CA PHE A 332 -1.02 9.47 -11.05
C PHE A 332 0.48 9.61 -11.20
N ALA A 333 1.05 8.95 -12.22
CA ALA A 333 2.47 8.96 -12.47
C ALA A 333 2.93 10.29 -13.07
N THR A 334 3.99 10.88 -12.53
CA THR A 334 4.78 11.88 -13.23
C THR A 334 5.72 11.17 -14.19
N VAL A 335 5.71 11.57 -15.46
CA VAL A 335 6.62 11.04 -16.48
C VAL A 335 7.81 11.96 -16.60
N SER A 336 8.98 11.46 -16.27
CA SER A 336 10.26 12.13 -16.52
C SER A 336 11.00 11.41 -17.65
N GLN A 337 11.76 12.15 -18.44
CA GLN A 337 12.63 11.60 -19.47
C GLN A 337 14.08 11.74 -18.98
N ASP A 338 14.83 10.65 -19.00
CA ASP A 338 16.25 10.70 -18.65
C ASP A 338 17.09 11.26 -19.83
N ALA A 339 18.37 11.54 -19.57
CA ALA A 339 19.29 12.10 -20.57
C ALA A 339 19.47 11.22 -21.82
N ARG A 340 19.01 9.95 -21.78
CA ARG A 340 19.03 9.00 -22.89
C ARG A 340 17.68 8.90 -23.62
N GLY A 341 16.71 9.79 -23.31
CA GLY A 341 15.38 9.78 -23.90
C GLY A 341 14.41 8.70 -23.33
N LYS A 342 14.83 7.91 -22.34
CA LYS A 342 14.00 6.86 -21.74
C LYS A 342 12.98 7.47 -20.77
N ARG A 343 11.71 7.25 -21.02
CA ARG A 343 10.63 7.70 -20.15
C ARG A 343 10.58 6.83 -18.87
N ARG A 344 10.61 7.48 -17.71
CA ARG A 344 10.42 6.87 -16.39
C ARG A 344 9.14 7.37 -15.76
N ARG A 345 8.33 6.45 -15.23
CA ARG A 345 7.14 6.79 -14.45
C ARG A 345 7.48 6.78 -12.96
N GLN A 346 7.17 7.88 -12.26
CA GLN A 346 7.33 7.99 -10.82
C GLN A 346 5.97 8.27 -10.19
N TYR A 347 5.63 7.55 -9.13
CA TYR A 347 4.43 7.77 -8.33
C TYR A 347 4.82 8.45 -7.03
N LYS A 348 4.77 9.79 -7.03
CA LYS A 348 5.01 10.59 -5.84
C LYS A 348 3.78 10.54 -4.92
N VAL A 349 3.98 10.82 -3.63
CA VAL A 349 2.87 10.83 -2.64
C VAL A 349 1.83 11.89 -2.99
N GLU A 350 2.28 13.05 -3.44
CA GLU A 350 1.46 14.18 -3.87
C GLU A 350 0.69 13.91 -5.18
N GLY A 351 1.04 12.85 -5.89
CA GLY A 351 0.38 12.41 -7.11
C GLY A 351 -0.81 11.47 -6.86
N TYR A 352 -1.30 11.35 -5.62
CA TYR A 352 -2.51 10.58 -5.33
C TYR A 352 -3.71 11.51 -5.19
N ALA A 353 -4.78 11.18 -5.91
CA ALA A 353 -6.05 11.91 -5.90
C ALA A 353 -7.20 10.96 -6.24
N THR A 354 -8.43 11.31 -5.92
CA THR A 354 -9.59 10.61 -6.48
C THR A 354 -9.74 10.96 -7.96
N PRO A 355 -10.39 10.11 -8.78
CA PRO A 355 -10.72 10.46 -10.17
C PRO A 355 -11.44 11.79 -10.31
N TYR A 356 -12.33 12.11 -9.38
CA TYR A 356 -13.04 13.38 -9.30
C TYR A 356 -12.09 14.58 -9.07
N GLU A 357 -11.22 14.50 -8.07
CA GLU A 357 -10.21 15.54 -7.81
C GLU A 357 -9.29 15.74 -9.03
N LYS A 358 -8.89 14.63 -9.67
CA LYS A 358 -8.06 14.68 -10.87
C LYS A 358 -8.79 15.35 -12.03
N LEU A 359 -10.08 15.07 -12.24
CA LEU A 359 -10.89 15.70 -13.28
C LEU A 359 -11.00 17.21 -13.03
N LYS A 360 -11.31 17.61 -11.79
CA LYS A 360 -11.47 19.01 -11.38
C LYS A 360 -10.18 19.82 -11.49
N ALA A 361 -9.01 19.16 -11.35
CA ALA A 361 -7.70 19.76 -11.46
C ALA A 361 -7.16 19.86 -12.91
N LEU A 362 -7.89 19.39 -13.92
CA LEU A 362 -7.45 19.51 -15.30
C LEU A 362 -7.59 20.96 -15.80
N PRO A 363 -6.66 21.43 -16.67
CA PRO A 363 -6.87 22.67 -17.40
C PRO A 363 -8.21 22.63 -18.16
N GLU A 364 -8.93 23.73 -18.17
CA GLU A 364 -10.23 23.86 -18.89
C GLU A 364 -11.26 22.77 -18.52
N ALA A 365 -11.26 22.30 -17.26
CA ALA A 365 -12.06 21.19 -16.80
C ALA A 365 -13.56 21.33 -17.13
N ASP A 366 -14.10 22.56 -17.13
CA ASP A 366 -15.49 22.85 -17.47
C ASP A 366 -15.88 22.41 -18.88
N THR A 367 -14.95 22.51 -19.83
CA THR A 367 -15.19 22.22 -21.25
C THR A 367 -15.40 20.72 -21.52
N TYR A 368 -14.95 19.86 -20.62
CA TYR A 368 -15.07 18.42 -20.78
C TYR A 368 -16.41 17.85 -20.35
N LEU A 369 -17.12 18.53 -19.44
CA LEU A 369 -18.38 18.05 -18.90
C LEU A 369 -19.44 17.89 -20.00
N LYS A 370 -20.34 16.94 -19.80
CA LYS A 370 -21.55 16.78 -20.61
C LYS A 370 -22.51 17.95 -20.35
N GLU A 371 -23.37 18.28 -21.30
CA GLU A 371 -24.31 19.39 -21.22
C GLU A 371 -25.26 19.31 -20.02
N ASN A 372 -25.62 18.11 -19.61
CA ASN A 372 -26.49 17.86 -18.46
C ASN A 372 -25.74 17.66 -17.13
N MET A 373 -24.43 17.95 -17.10
CA MET A 373 -23.57 17.78 -15.93
C MET A 373 -22.97 19.12 -15.50
N SER A 374 -22.88 19.35 -14.19
CA SER A 374 -22.26 20.53 -13.61
C SER A 374 -21.37 20.15 -12.42
N TRP A 375 -20.42 21.02 -12.08
CA TRP A 375 -19.60 20.83 -10.88
C TRP A 375 -20.44 20.78 -9.62
N ALA A 376 -21.47 21.63 -9.50
CA ALA A 376 -22.37 21.61 -8.36
C ALA A 376 -23.02 20.23 -8.14
N ARG A 377 -23.42 19.56 -9.23
CA ARG A 377 -23.97 18.19 -9.16
C ARG A 377 -22.93 17.17 -8.77
N LEU A 378 -21.69 17.30 -9.25
CA LEU A 378 -20.58 16.40 -8.88
C LEU A 378 -20.14 16.66 -7.44
N ASP A 379 -20.05 17.91 -7.00
CA ASP A 379 -19.75 18.27 -5.60
C ASP A 379 -20.82 17.71 -4.65
N GLN A 380 -22.07 17.77 -5.03
CA GLN A 380 -23.17 17.17 -4.26
C GLN A 380 -23.04 15.64 -4.15
N GLN A 381 -22.48 14.96 -5.15
CA GLN A 381 -22.22 13.51 -5.10
C GLN A 381 -20.99 13.18 -4.25
N ALA A 382 -19.98 14.06 -4.23
CA ALA A 382 -18.74 13.87 -3.51
C ALA A 382 -18.83 14.16 -2.01
N SER A 383 -19.75 15.01 -1.59
CA SER A 383 -19.74 15.64 -0.26
C SER A 383 -20.67 15.03 0.81
N PRO A 384 -21.64 14.13 0.52
CA PRO A 384 -22.64 13.73 1.52
C PRO A 384 -22.07 12.86 2.65
N MET A 385 -20.93 12.27 2.47
CA MET A 385 -20.24 11.42 3.47
C MET A 385 -18.73 11.42 3.26
N SER A 386 -17.99 11.08 4.30
CA SER A 386 -16.54 10.95 4.18
C SER A 386 -16.11 9.69 3.40
N ASP A 387 -14.84 9.64 3.01
CA ASP A 387 -14.28 8.52 2.26
C ASP A 387 -14.47 7.18 3.00
N THR A 388 -14.21 7.18 4.32
CA THR A 388 -14.37 5.99 5.17
C THR A 388 -15.84 5.60 5.37
N GLU A 389 -16.74 6.54 5.47
CA GLU A 389 -18.19 6.29 5.58
C GLU A 389 -18.75 5.71 4.28
N CYS A 390 -18.36 6.27 3.14
CA CYS A 390 -18.71 5.73 1.83
C CYS A 390 -18.17 4.30 1.65
N ALA A 391 -16.92 4.06 2.01
CA ALA A 391 -16.32 2.73 1.94
C ALA A 391 -17.05 1.71 2.83
N LYS A 392 -17.45 2.08 4.05
CA LYS A 392 -18.24 1.23 4.96
C LYS A 392 -19.61 0.90 4.36
N LYS A 393 -20.29 1.90 3.82
CA LYS A 393 -21.59 1.72 3.17
C LYS A 393 -21.50 0.79 1.97
N MET A 394 -20.50 0.99 1.12
CA MET A 394 -20.18 0.08 -0.01
C MET A 394 -19.89 -1.33 0.48
N ALA A 395 -19.07 -1.50 1.52
CA ALA A 395 -18.74 -2.81 2.09
C ALA A 395 -19.94 -3.54 2.68
N ALA A 396 -20.85 -2.83 3.35
CA ALA A 396 -22.11 -3.38 3.87
C ALA A 396 -23.03 -3.85 2.74
N ALA A 397 -23.21 -3.03 1.70
CA ALA A 397 -24.01 -3.38 0.52
C ALA A 397 -23.41 -4.61 -0.21
N LYS A 398 -22.08 -4.67 -0.36
CA LYS A 398 -21.38 -5.83 -0.90
C LYS A 398 -21.64 -7.10 -0.08
N ALA A 399 -21.55 -7.02 1.24
CA ALA A 399 -21.78 -8.16 2.12
C ALA A 399 -23.20 -8.72 1.99
N THR A 400 -24.19 -7.82 1.86
CA THR A 400 -25.59 -8.19 1.62
C THR A 400 -25.78 -8.88 0.27
N LEU A 401 -25.21 -8.32 -0.80
CA LEU A 401 -25.21 -8.90 -2.14
C LEU A 401 -24.58 -10.30 -2.17
N LEU A 402 -23.37 -10.44 -1.63
CA LEU A 402 -22.65 -11.72 -1.64
C LEU A 402 -23.34 -12.78 -0.76
N ARG A 403 -24.08 -12.38 0.28
CA ARG A 403 -24.92 -13.28 1.05
C ARG A 403 -26.09 -13.79 0.20
N LYS A 404 -26.79 -12.90 -0.50
CA LYS A 404 -27.86 -13.26 -1.43
C LYS A 404 -27.36 -14.25 -2.48
N VAL A 405 -26.27 -13.96 -3.16
CA VAL A 405 -25.65 -14.82 -4.17
C VAL A 405 -25.35 -16.22 -3.61
N LYS A 406 -24.83 -16.30 -2.37
CA LYS A 406 -24.51 -17.60 -1.74
C LYS A 406 -25.74 -18.42 -1.35
N THR A 407 -26.81 -17.76 -0.93
CA THR A 407 -28.04 -18.46 -0.51
C THR A 407 -28.87 -18.96 -1.68
N GLU A 408 -28.81 -18.27 -2.81
CA GLU A 408 -29.57 -18.61 -4.02
C GLU A 408 -28.78 -19.52 -4.99
N SER A 409 -27.45 -19.62 -4.83
CA SER A 409 -26.64 -20.58 -5.59
C SER A 409 -26.78 -21.99 -5.00
N PRO A 410 -27.02 -23.03 -5.81
CA PRO A 410 -27.05 -24.41 -5.33
C PRO A 410 -25.70 -24.75 -4.65
N LEU A 411 -25.76 -25.39 -3.48
CA LEU A 411 -24.58 -25.87 -2.78
C LEU A 411 -23.80 -26.84 -3.68
N PRO A 412 -22.44 -26.77 -3.68
CA PRO A 412 -21.64 -27.76 -4.37
C PRO A 412 -21.98 -29.15 -3.81
N PRO A 413 -22.02 -30.20 -4.65
CA PRO A 413 -22.12 -31.56 -4.15
C PRO A 413 -20.95 -31.77 -3.19
N ARG A 414 -21.26 -32.24 -1.97
CA ARG A 414 -20.23 -32.65 -1.01
C ARG A 414 -19.55 -33.88 -1.62
N PHE A 415 -18.30 -33.69 -2.05
CA PHE A 415 -17.44 -34.84 -2.34
C PHE A 415 -17.21 -35.58 -1.00
N HIS A 416 -17.73 -36.79 -0.90
CA HIS A 416 -17.43 -37.76 0.14
C HIS A 416 -16.10 -38.45 -0.14
#